data_3690caaedcbe8f1c733f1c9239acc10a
#
_entry.id   3690caaedcbe8f1c733f1c9239acc10a
#
_cell.length_a   1.000
_cell.length_b   1.000
_cell.length_c   1.000
_cell.angle_alpha   90.00
_cell.angle_beta   90.00
_cell.angle_gamma   90.00
#
_symmetry.space_group_name_H-M   'P 1'
#
loop_
_entity.id
_entity.type
_entity.pdbx_description
1 polymer ?
#
loop_
_entity_poly.entity_id
_entity_poly.type
_entity_poly.pdbx_seq_one_letter_code
_entity_poly.pdbx_strand_id
1 'polypeptide(L)'
;MSNLSKLEFVALDISGKNYLSWVLDAEIHLDARGLGATITQDNTESSQDKAKAMIFLRHHLDEGLNVEYLTVKDPLELWTGLKERYDHIKITVLPRARYKWIHLRLQDFKTVCDYNSVVYRITSQLKLCEDNITDEDMLEKTLTTFHTSNMVLQQQYHERGFKKHVDLISCLLVAEQHNTLLLKNHETRPTGTAPFPEVNVVATHGPVERRQNNQGHNYERGHCRGKG
;
A
#
# COMPACT_ATOMS: atom_id res chain seq x y z
N MET A 1 -18.42 -17.52 -27.56
CA MET A 1 -19.10 -16.23 -27.73
C MET A 1 -18.66 -15.34 -26.58
N SER A 2 -17.81 -14.36 -26.82
CA SER A 2 -17.39 -13.41 -25.82
C SER A 2 -18.57 -12.51 -25.44
N ASN A 3 -18.86 -12.43 -24.15
CA ASN A 3 -19.96 -11.65 -23.62
C ASN A 3 -19.65 -10.14 -23.83
N LEU A 4 -20.13 -9.58 -24.92
CA LEU A 4 -19.95 -8.16 -25.33
C LEU A 4 -20.60 -7.16 -24.34
N SER A 5 -21.30 -7.65 -23.31
CA SER A 5 -22.04 -6.81 -22.38
C SER A 5 -21.24 -6.34 -21.15
N LYS A 6 -20.02 -6.85 -20.91
CA LYS A 6 -19.21 -6.48 -19.76
C LYS A 6 -17.98 -5.70 -20.22
N LEU A 7 -17.84 -4.46 -19.71
CA LEU A 7 -16.60 -3.70 -19.87
C LEU A 7 -15.45 -4.45 -19.21
N GLU A 8 -14.31 -4.56 -19.91
CA GLU A 8 -13.10 -5.17 -19.39
C GLU A 8 -12.34 -4.21 -18.48
N PHE A 9 -12.47 -2.92 -18.76
CA PHE A 9 -11.97 -1.82 -17.93
C PHE A 9 -12.91 -0.61 -18.07
N VAL A 10 -12.68 0.44 -17.30
CA VAL A 10 -13.55 1.62 -17.24
C VAL A 10 -13.55 2.37 -18.56
N ALA A 11 -14.75 2.65 -19.11
CA ALA A 11 -14.89 3.43 -20.34
C ALA A 11 -14.26 4.83 -20.20
N LEU A 12 -13.76 5.39 -21.32
CA LEU A 12 -13.24 6.75 -21.35
C LEU A 12 -14.36 7.75 -21.06
N ASP A 13 -14.20 8.50 -20.00
CA ASP A 13 -15.12 9.55 -19.63
C ASP A 13 -15.00 10.76 -20.56
N ILE A 14 -16.10 11.36 -20.94
CA ILE A 14 -16.14 12.50 -21.85
C ILE A 14 -15.29 13.70 -21.39
N SER A 15 -15.10 13.86 -20.06
CA SER A 15 -14.23 14.89 -19.48
C SER A 15 -12.74 14.54 -19.60
N GLY A 16 -12.39 13.30 -19.97
CA GLY A 16 -11.04 12.81 -20.08
C GLY A 16 -10.33 12.56 -18.73
N LYS A 17 -11.02 12.64 -17.58
CA LYS A 17 -10.41 12.49 -16.23
C LYS A 17 -9.64 11.17 -16.06
N ASN A 18 -10.03 10.12 -16.78
CA ASN A 18 -9.38 8.80 -16.78
C ASN A 18 -8.60 8.50 -18.05
N TYR A 19 -8.36 9.50 -18.92
CA TYR A 19 -7.74 9.30 -20.24
C TYR A 19 -6.37 8.58 -20.14
N LEU A 20 -5.50 9.03 -19.24
CA LEU A 20 -4.14 8.47 -19.13
C LEU A 20 -4.14 6.98 -18.73
N SER A 21 -5.02 6.57 -17.82
CA SER A 21 -5.17 5.16 -17.47
C SER A 21 -5.88 4.39 -18.58
N TRP A 22 -6.90 4.99 -19.20
CA TRP A 22 -7.65 4.38 -20.28
C TRP A 22 -6.76 4.03 -21.49
N VAL A 23 -5.82 4.93 -21.86
CA VAL A 23 -4.86 4.68 -22.96
C VAL A 23 -4.05 3.41 -22.67
N LEU A 24 -3.47 3.28 -21.47
CA LEU A 24 -2.69 2.09 -21.10
C LEU A 24 -3.53 0.80 -21.12
N ASP A 25 -4.71 0.86 -20.55
CA ASP A 25 -5.60 -0.31 -20.53
C ASP A 25 -6.01 -0.70 -21.95
N ALA A 26 -6.34 0.27 -22.81
CA ALA A 26 -6.71 0.02 -24.20
C ALA A 26 -5.55 -0.58 -25.00
N GLU A 27 -4.32 -0.05 -24.86
CA GLU A 27 -3.12 -0.59 -25.52
C GLU A 27 -2.87 -2.04 -25.10
N ILE A 28 -2.85 -2.33 -23.79
CA ILE A 28 -2.64 -3.68 -23.25
C ILE A 28 -3.69 -4.66 -23.79
N HIS A 29 -4.95 -4.26 -23.80
CA HIS A 29 -6.03 -5.14 -24.25
C HIS A 29 -6.05 -5.35 -25.78
N LEU A 30 -5.66 -4.34 -26.55
CA LEU A 30 -5.49 -4.49 -28.01
C LEU A 30 -4.30 -5.41 -28.30
N ASP A 31 -3.16 -5.24 -27.63
CA ASP A 31 -1.98 -6.09 -27.80
C ASP A 31 -2.28 -7.55 -27.43
N ALA A 32 -2.97 -7.78 -26.33
CA ALA A 32 -3.37 -9.13 -25.89
C ALA A 32 -4.26 -9.86 -26.91
N ARG A 33 -4.92 -9.12 -27.80
CA ARG A 33 -5.74 -9.65 -28.90
C ARG A 33 -5.03 -9.69 -30.24
N GLY A 34 -3.77 -9.27 -30.28
CA GLY A 34 -3.02 -9.13 -31.55
C GLY A 34 -3.54 -8.00 -32.43
N LEU A 35 -4.18 -6.99 -31.85
CA LEU A 35 -4.77 -5.85 -32.56
C LEU A 35 -3.99 -4.54 -32.33
N GLY A 36 -2.90 -4.56 -31.55
CA GLY A 36 -2.13 -3.36 -31.19
C GLY A 36 -1.60 -2.59 -32.41
N ALA A 37 -1.20 -3.31 -33.45
CA ALA A 37 -0.72 -2.67 -34.67
C ALA A 37 -1.81 -1.82 -35.39
N THR A 38 -3.10 -2.06 -35.16
CA THR A 38 -4.19 -1.31 -35.82
C THR A 38 -4.26 0.15 -35.41
N ILE A 39 -3.69 0.53 -34.26
CA ILE A 39 -3.63 1.93 -33.78
C ILE A 39 -2.28 2.59 -34.00
N THR A 40 -1.34 1.92 -34.69
CA THR A 40 -0.03 2.49 -35.07
C THR A 40 -0.04 3.08 -36.47
N GLN A 41 0.84 4.06 -36.71
CA GLN A 41 1.01 4.63 -38.02
C GLN A 41 1.57 3.59 -39.00
N ASP A 42 1.26 3.76 -40.30
CA ASP A 42 1.73 2.92 -41.39
C ASP A 42 1.39 1.42 -41.24
N ASN A 43 0.29 1.10 -40.51
CA ASN A 43 -0.14 -0.28 -40.34
C ASN A 43 -0.72 -0.86 -41.67
N THR A 44 -0.39 -2.14 -41.88
CA THR A 44 -0.90 -2.94 -42.99
C THR A 44 -1.93 -3.97 -42.54
N GLU A 45 -2.54 -3.74 -41.40
CA GLU A 45 -3.48 -4.67 -40.80
C GLU A 45 -4.73 -4.92 -41.66
N SER A 46 -5.29 -6.12 -41.51
CA SER A 46 -6.48 -6.53 -42.29
C SER A 46 -7.69 -5.66 -41.92
N SER A 47 -8.58 -5.45 -42.92
CA SER A 47 -9.87 -4.78 -42.66
C SER A 47 -10.68 -5.43 -41.54
N GLN A 48 -10.55 -6.74 -41.39
CA GLN A 48 -11.21 -7.49 -40.31
C GLN A 48 -10.63 -7.13 -38.91
N ASP A 49 -9.33 -7.02 -38.79
CA ASP A 49 -8.67 -6.69 -37.51
C ASP A 49 -8.90 -5.21 -37.15
N LYS A 50 -8.89 -4.32 -38.14
CA LYS A 50 -9.32 -2.92 -37.93
C LYS A 50 -10.78 -2.85 -37.44
N ALA A 51 -11.70 -3.65 -37.99
CA ALA A 51 -13.08 -3.69 -37.53
C ALA A 51 -13.21 -4.22 -36.12
N LYS A 52 -12.45 -5.27 -35.75
CA LYS A 52 -12.42 -5.79 -34.35
C LYS A 52 -11.91 -4.74 -33.37
N ALA A 53 -10.81 -4.08 -33.70
CA ALA A 53 -10.24 -3.00 -32.89
C ALA A 53 -11.23 -1.85 -32.71
N MET A 54 -11.93 -1.45 -33.78
CA MET A 54 -12.93 -0.40 -33.71
C MET A 54 -14.11 -0.74 -32.81
N ILE A 55 -14.63 -1.96 -32.91
CA ILE A 55 -15.70 -2.45 -32.03
C ILE A 55 -15.23 -2.42 -30.57
N PHE A 56 -14.02 -2.88 -30.31
CA PHE A 56 -13.42 -2.87 -28.98
C PHE A 56 -13.27 -1.45 -28.43
N LEU A 57 -12.67 -0.54 -29.17
CA LEU A 57 -12.47 0.85 -28.73
C LEU A 57 -13.81 1.53 -28.44
N ARG A 58 -14.78 1.43 -29.35
CA ARG A 58 -16.11 2.03 -29.16
C ARG A 58 -16.85 1.48 -27.93
N HIS A 59 -16.68 0.20 -27.64
CA HIS A 59 -17.26 -0.39 -26.44
C HIS A 59 -16.72 0.22 -25.14
N HIS A 60 -15.50 0.74 -25.17
CA HIS A 60 -14.84 1.38 -24.02
C HIS A 60 -14.81 2.91 -24.09
N LEU A 61 -15.72 3.54 -24.85
CA LEU A 61 -15.98 4.97 -24.84
C LEU A 61 -17.30 5.27 -24.15
N ASP A 62 -17.36 6.45 -23.49
CA ASP A 62 -18.62 7.02 -23.03
C ASP A 62 -19.59 7.21 -24.20
N GLU A 63 -20.90 7.17 -23.92
CA GLU A 63 -21.95 7.30 -24.93
C GLU A 63 -21.81 8.61 -25.73
N GLY A 64 -21.48 9.72 -25.06
CA GLY A 64 -21.27 11.02 -25.69
C GLY A 64 -20.12 10.99 -26.71
N LEU A 65 -19.00 10.36 -26.34
CA LEU A 65 -17.85 10.17 -27.24
C LEU A 65 -18.20 9.28 -28.44
N ASN A 66 -18.97 8.21 -28.21
CA ASN A 66 -19.42 7.34 -29.28
C ASN A 66 -20.26 8.11 -30.32
N VAL A 67 -21.10 9.05 -29.88
CA VAL A 67 -21.89 9.90 -30.80
C VAL A 67 -20.98 10.87 -31.55
N GLU A 68 -20.04 11.52 -30.90
CA GLU A 68 -19.12 12.48 -31.49
C GLU A 68 -18.24 11.84 -32.59
N TYR A 69 -17.76 10.61 -32.37
CA TYR A 69 -16.91 9.87 -33.30
C TYR A 69 -17.68 8.85 -34.16
N LEU A 70 -19.00 9.01 -34.31
CA LEU A 70 -19.88 8.03 -35.01
C LEU A 70 -19.44 7.75 -36.46
N THR A 71 -18.97 8.76 -37.14
CA THR A 71 -18.59 8.67 -38.58
C THR A 71 -17.21 8.08 -38.81
N VAL A 72 -16.37 8.05 -37.77
CA VAL A 72 -14.99 7.51 -37.86
C VAL A 72 -15.04 5.98 -37.93
N LYS A 73 -14.39 5.40 -38.93
CA LYS A 73 -14.37 3.95 -39.16
C LYS A 73 -13.00 3.31 -39.02
N ASP A 74 -11.93 4.07 -39.08
CA ASP A 74 -10.56 3.59 -38.90
C ASP A 74 -10.16 3.70 -37.40
N PRO A 75 -9.68 2.62 -36.76
CA PRO A 75 -9.24 2.65 -35.38
C PRO A 75 -8.07 3.60 -35.14
N LEU A 76 -7.16 3.78 -36.11
CA LEU A 76 -6.06 4.73 -35.98
C LEU A 76 -6.56 6.18 -36.00
N GLU A 77 -7.54 6.50 -36.87
CA GLU A 77 -8.16 7.83 -36.88
C GLU A 77 -8.85 8.15 -35.56
N LEU A 78 -9.63 7.19 -35.02
CA LEU A 78 -10.26 7.33 -33.71
C LEU A 78 -9.22 7.54 -32.61
N TRP A 79 -8.17 6.71 -32.59
CA TRP A 79 -7.10 6.77 -31.61
C TRP A 79 -6.37 8.12 -31.61
N THR A 80 -6.01 8.59 -32.80
CA THR A 80 -5.35 9.87 -32.98
C THR A 80 -6.24 11.04 -32.60
N GLY A 81 -7.51 11.03 -32.96
CA GLY A 81 -8.47 12.07 -32.61
C GLY A 81 -8.68 12.14 -31.06
N LEU A 82 -8.76 11.00 -30.40
CA LEU A 82 -8.82 10.95 -28.92
C LEU A 82 -7.53 11.47 -28.28
N LYS A 83 -6.37 11.13 -28.85
CA LYS A 83 -5.07 11.60 -28.38
C LYS A 83 -4.97 13.13 -28.54
N GLU A 84 -5.29 13.68 -29.66
CA GLU A 84 -5.28 15.13 -29.90
C GLU A 84 -6.23 15.87 -28.98
N ARG A 85 -7.40 15.29 -28.72
CA ARG A 85 -8.40 15.86 -27.80
C ARG A 85 -7.94 15.90 -26.36
N TYR A 86 -7.29 14.86 -25.87
CA TYR A 86 -7.02 14.67 -24.44
C TYR A 86 -5.54 14.77 -24.04
N ASP A 87 -4.60 14.88 -24.96
CA ASP A 87 -3.17 14.92 -24.62
C ASP A 87 -2.79 16.14 -23.76
N HIS A 88 -3.56 17.23 -23.89
CA HIS A 88 -3.41 18.41 -23.02
C HIS A 88 -3.63 18.10 -21.53
N ILE A 89 -4.27 16.97 -21.19
CA ILE A 89 -4.47 16.56 -19.78
C ILE A 89 -3.13 16.30 -19.09
N LYS A 90 -2.12 15.79 -19.81
CA LYS A 90 -0.76 15.66 -19.26
C LYS A 90 -0.23 16.99 -18.75
N ILE A 91 -0.46 18.09 -19.51
CA ILE A 91 -0.01 19.44 -19.17
C ILE A 91 -0.66 19.96 -17.88
N THR A 92 -1.88 19.53 -17.57
CA THR A 92 -2.60 19.94 -16.36
C THR A 92 -2.33 19.02 -15.18
N VAL A 93 -2.15 17.71 -15.43
CA VAL A 93 -1.91 16.70 -14.39
C VAL A 93 -0.49 16.80 -13.84
N LEU A 94 0.50 17.01 -14.71
CA LEU A 94 1.92 17.04 -14.32
C LEU A 94 2.25 18.10 -13.28
N PRO A 95 1.90 19.40 -13.42
CA PRO A 95 2.19 20.40 -12.39
C PRO A 95 1.51 20.08 -11.07
N ARG A 96 0.28 19.57 -11.11
CA ARG A 96 -0.47 19.17 -9.91
C ARG A 96 0.15 17.98 -9.20
N ALA A 97 0.63 16.99 -9.95
CA ALA A 97 1.31 15.83 -9.38
C ALA A 97 2.67 16.22 -8.78
N ARG A 98 3.44 17.08 -9.48
CA ARG A 98 4.70 17.66 -8.96
C ARG A 98 4.48 18.48 -7.69
N TYR A 99 3.45 19.30 -7.65
CA TYR A 99 3.08 20.07 -6.47
C TYR A 99 2.81 19.13 -5.27
N LYS A 100 2.01 18.08 -5.48
CA LYS A 100 1.74 17.06 -4.45
C LYS A 100 3.02 16.36 -3.99
N TRP A 101 3.93 16.03 -4.91
CA TRP A 101 5.21 15.40 -4.61
C TRP A 101 6.10 16.31 -3.76
N ILE A 102 6.22 17.58 -4.12
CA ILE A 102 7.05 18.55 -3.38
C ILE A 102 6.54 18.70 -1.95
N HIS A 103 5.22 18.78 -1.74
CA HIS A 103 4.60 19.01 -0.43
C HIS A 103 4.35 17.72 0.37
N LEU A 104 4.62 16.56 -0.20
CA LEU A 104 4.47 15.28 0.49
C LEU A 104 5.48 15.16 1.64
N ARG A 105 5.00 14.86 2.85
CA ARG A 105 5.84 14.67 4.04
C ARG A 105 5.35 13.48 4.85
N LEU A 106 6.26 12.60 5.28
CA LEU A 106 5.91 11.44 6.10
C LEU A 106 5.21 11.85 7.42
N GLN A 107 5.67 12.92 8.05
CA GLN A 107 5.13 13.42 9.32
C GLN A 107 3.65 13.84 9.27
N ASP A 108 3.10 14.10 8.08
CA ASP A 108 1.71 14.56 7.91
C ASP A 108 0.71 13.38 7.92
N PHE A 109 1.21 12.15 7.99
CA PHE A 109 0.40 10.94 7.96
C PHE A 109 0.35 10.26 9.32
N LYS A 110 -0.82 9.68 9.63
CA LYS A 110 -1.01 8.92 10.86
C LYS A 110 -0.35 7.55 10.81
N THR A 111 -0.26 6.95 9.62
CA THR A 111 0.32 5.62 9.42
C THR A 111 1.30 5.62 8.24
N VAL A 112 2.31 4.77 8.34
CA VAL A 112 3.26 4.52 7.25
C VAL A 112 2.54 3.96 6.02
N CYS A 113 1.50 3.17 6.21
CA CYS A 113 0.70 2.60 5.14
C CYS A 113 0.00 3.68 4.30
N ASP A 114 -0.63 4.67 4.95
CA ASP A 114 -1.29 5.79 4.27
C ASP A 114 -0.29 6.62 3.47
N TYR A 115 0.85 6.94 4.09
CA TYR A 115 1.94 7.64 3.41
C TYR A 115 2.41 6.88 2.17
N ASN A 116 2.72 5.60 2.31
CA ASN A 116 3.19 4.75 1.22
C ASN A 116 2.20 4.69 0.06
N SER A 117 0.91 4.56 0.36
CA SER A 117 -0.18 4.57 -0.63
C SER A 117 -0.21 5.88 -1.43
N VAL A 118 0.02 7.01 -0.76
CA VAL A 118 0.07 8.33 -1.41
C VAL A 118 1.34 8.49 -2.24
N VAL A 119 2.51 8.02 -1.77
CA VAL A 119 3.76 7.99 -2.54
C VAL A 119 3.53 7.28 -3.87
N TYR A 120 3.06 6.03 -3.85
CA TYR A 120 2.84 5.27 -5.08
C TYR A 120 1.80 5.90 -6.00
N ARG A 121 0.73 6.48 -5.45
CA ARG A 121 -0.28 7.18 -6.26
C ARG A 121 0.29 8.39 -6.98
N ILE A 122 1.12 9.20 -6.30
CA ILE A 122 1.73 10.38 -6.91
C ILE A 122 2.78 9.97 -7.95
N THR A 123 3.67 9.03 -7.62
CA THR A 123 4.71 8.56 -8.54
C THR A 123 4.13 7.89 -9.78
N SER A 124 3.02 7.13 -9.65
CA SER A 124 2.28 6.59 -10.78
C SER A 124 1.70 7.69 -11.68
N GLN A 125 1.13 8.76 -11.09
CA GLN A 125 0.64 9.89 -11.87
C GLN A 125 1.76 10.62 -12.61
N LEU A 126 2.92 10.80 -11.98
CA LEU A 126 4.10 11.40 -12.60
C LEU A 126 4.62 10.52 -13.74
N LYS A 127 4.70 9.21 -13.52
CA LYS A 127 5.13 8.25 -14.54
C LYS A 127 4.21 8.25 -15.76
N LEU A 128 2.89 8.37 -15.58
CA LEU A 128 1.93 8.53 -16.69
C LEU A 128 2.17 9.81 -17.50
N CYS A 129 2.79 10.81 -16.89
CA CYS A 129 3.18 12.06 -17.55
C CYS A 129 4.66 12.05 -18.01
N GLU A 130 5.29 10.88 -18.08
CA GLU A 130 6.70 10.68 -18.49
C GLU A 130 7.72 11.33 -17.54
N ASP A 131 7.30 11.65 -16.31
CA ASP A 131 8.14 12.18 -15.24
C ASP A 131 8.46 11.07 -14.24
N ASN A 132 9.64 10.50 -14.35
CA ASN A 132 10.06 9.35 -13.56
C ASN A 132 10.64 9.77 -12.21
N ILE A 133 10.06 9.27 -11.15
CA ILE A 133 10.60 9.31 -9.78
C ILE A 133 11.30 7.98 -9.51
N THR A 134 12.56 8.04 -9.10
CA THR A 134 13.38 6.86 -8.81
C THR A 134 13.16 6.36 -7.36
N ASP A 135 13.64 5.15 -7.06
CA ASP A 135 13.71 4.66 -5.68
C ASP A 135 14.55 5.59 -4.78
N GLU A 136 15.62 6.17 -5.32
CA GLU A 136 16.47 7.11 -4.61
C GLU A 136 15.71 8.39 -4.22
N ASP A 137 14.94 8.96 -5.16
CA ASP A 137 14.08 10.11 -4.88
C ASP A 137 13.03 9.81 -3.80
N MET A 138 12.44 8.62 -3.84
CA MET A 138 11.46 8.18 -2.85
C MET A 138 12.10 7.96 -1.47
N LEU A 139 13.31 7.40 -1.42
CA LEU A 139 14.09 7.22 -0.20
C LEU A 139 14.44 8.57 0.42
N GLU A 140 15.02 9.48 -0.38
CA GLU A 140 15.39 10.83 0.08
C GLU A 140 14.15 11.58 0.59
N LYS A 141 13.05 11.58 -0.18
CA LYS A 141 11.79 12.20 0.24
C LYS A 141 11.29 11.64 1.58
N THR A 142 11.32 10.34 1.76
CA THR A 142 10.87 9.71 3.00
C THR A 142 11.77 10.07 4.16
N LEU A 143 13.09 9.95 4.00
CA LEU A 143 14.08 10.22 5.06
C LEU A 143 14.11 11.69 5.47
N THR A 144 14.01 12.62 4.51
CA THR A 144 14.07 14.07 4.79
C THR A 144 12.80 14.65 5.42
N THR A 145 11.70 13.90 5.40
CA THR A 145 10.40 14.38 5.90
C THR A 145 9.91 13.69 7.17
N PHE A 146 10.82 13.05 7.91
CA PHE A 146 10.54 12.55 9.26
C PHE A 146 10.19 13.68 10.22
N HIS A 147 9.39 13.38 11.24
CA HIS A 147 9.17 14.31 12.32
C HIS A 147 10.45 14.53 13.14
N THR A 148 10.69 15.75 13.59
CA THR A 148 11.91 16.14 14.33
C THR A 148 12.16 15.29 15.58
N SER A 149 11.13 14.79 16.25
CA SER A 149 11.26 13.87 17.40
C SER A 149 11.92 12.53 17.03
N ASN A 150 11.94 12.16 15.76
CA ASN A 150 12.48 10.90 15.25
C ASN A 150 13.83 11.06 14.55
N MET A 151 14.56 12.15 14.84
CA MET A 151 15.85 12.45 14.19
C MET A 151 16.89 11.33 14.35
N VAL A 152 16.96 10.70 15.51
CA VAL A 152 17.89 9.58 15.75
C VAL A 152 17.51 8.38 14.86
N LEU A 153 16.23 8.09 14.73
CA LEU A 153 15.73 7.01 13.88
C LEU A 153 15.99 7.30 12.40
N GLN A 154 15.77 8.55 11.98
CA GLN A 154 16.08 9.02 10.63
C GLN A 154 17.57 8.81 10.30
N GLN A 155 18.47 9.21 11.20
CA GLN A 155 19.91 9.04 11.01
C GLN A 155 20.30 7.56 10.92
N GLN A 156 19.77 6.72 11.79
CA GLN A 156 20.01 5.26 11.74
C GLN A 156 19.57 4.63 10.42
N TYR A 157 18.42 5.06 9.89
CA TYR A 157 17.93 4.56 8.61
C TYR A 157 18.75 5.10 7.43
N HIS A 158 19.23 6.34 7.51
CA HIS A 158 20.13 6.91 6.51
C HIS A 158 21.47 6.16 6.47
N GLU A 159 22.06 5.84 7.62
CA GLU A 159 23.31 5.07 7.74
C GLU A 159 23.17 3.63 7.23
N ARG A 160 21.99 3.02 7.28
CA ARG A 160 21.74 1.69 6.72
C ARG A 160 21.86 1.62 5.20
N GLY A 161 21.76 2.73 4.49
CA GLY A 161 21.96 2.83 3.06
C GLY A 161 21.01 1.97 2.22
N PHE A 162 19.70 2.08 2.46
CA PHE A 162 18.70 1.38 1.68
C PHE A 162 18.84 1.68 0.18
N LYS A 163 18.69 0.66 -0.66
CA LYS A 163 18.71 0.77 -2.13
C LYS A 163 17.33 0.88 -2.74
N LYS A 164 16.31 0.34 -2.06
CA LYS A 164 14.93 0.34 -2.52
C LYS A 164 14.02 0.98 -1.49
N HIS A 165 13.07 1.77 -1.96
CA HIS A 165 12.08 2.41 -1.11
C HIS A 165 11.26 1.40 -0.31
N VAL A 166 10.90 0.26 -0.92
CA VAL A 166 10.14 -0.80 -0.26
C VAL A 166 10.84 -1.37 0.99
N ASP A 167 12.17 -1.43 1.00
CA ASP A 167 12.92 -1.96 2.14
C ASP A 167 12.85 -0.99 3.34
N LEU A 168 12.96 0.31 3.08
CA LEU A 168 12.77 1.35 4.11
C LEU A 168 11.33 1.32 4.65
N ILE A 169 10.33 1.27 3.79
CA ILE A 169 8.92 1.21 4.20
C ILE A 169 8.65 -0.03 5.05
N SER A 170 9.20 -1.19 4.70
CA SER A 170 9.08 -2.41 5.49
C SER A 170 9.65 -2.26 6.90
N CYS A 171 10.81 -1.63 7.03
CA CYS A 171 11.39 -1.32 8.34
C CYS A 171 10.52 -0.33 9.14
N LEU A 172 9.96 0.69 8.48
CA LEU A 172 9.08 1.67 9.14
C LEU A 172 7.78 1.04 9.63
N LEU A 173 7.17 0.15 8.85
CA LEU A 173 5.96 -0.58 9.26
C LEU A 173 6.20 -1.46 10.47
N VAL A 174 7.33 -2.17 10.52
CA VAL A 174 7.72 -2.97 11.69
C VAL A 174 7.94 -2.08 12.91
N ALA A 175 8.62 -0.94 12.75
CA ALA A 175 8.85 0.00 13.85
C ALA A 175 7.53 0.61 14.36
N GLU A 176 6.61 0.98 13.47
CA GLU A 176 5.28 1.48 13.82
C GLU A 176 4.48 0.45 14.62
N GLN A 177 4.49 -0.82 14.19
CA GLN A 177 3.82 -1.91 14.88
C GLN A 177 4.41 -2.14 16.28
N HIS A 178 5.74 -2.17 16.41
CA HIS A 178 6.40 -2.33 17.71
C HIS A 178 6.10 -1.17 18.66
N ASN A 179 6.12 0.07 18.16
CA ASN A 179 5.78 1.24 18.96
C ASN A 179 4.33 1.19 19.45
N THR A 180 3.39 0.78 18.60
CA THR A 180 1.98 0.59 18.98
C THR A 180 1.83 -0.48 20.05
N LEU A 181 2.57 -1.60 19.96
CA LEU A 181 2.56 -2.65 20.97
C LEU A 181 3.15 -2.17 22.30
N LEU A 182 4.25 -1.41 22.27
CA LEU A 182 4.85 -0.82 23.47
C LEU A 182 3.90 0.15 24.16
N LEU A 183 3.21 1.01 23.41
CA LEU A 183 2.22 1.93 23.96
C LEU A 183 1.04 1.18 24.61
N LYS A 184 0.49 0.17 23.95
CA LYS A 184 -0.57 -0.67 24.50
C LYS A 184 -0.13 -1.40 25.76
N ASN A 185 1.10 -1.94 25.78
CA ASN A 185 1.65 -2.59 26.97
C ASN A 185 1.83 -1.60 28.13
N HIS A 186 2.22 -0.37 27.84
CA HIS A 186 2.34 0.69 28.85
C HIS A 186 0.96 1.11 29.39
N GLU A 187 -0.05 1.22 28.54
CA GLU A 187 -1.43 1.53 28.94
C GLU A 187 -2.04 0.42 29.79
N THR A 188 -1.75 -0.84 29.47
CA THR A 188 -2.27 -2.01 30.21
C THR A 188 -1.50 -2.29 31.51
N ARG A 189 -0.30 -1.71 31.67
CA ARG A 189 0.56 -1.84 32.85
C ARG A 189 1.02 -0.46 33.32
N PRO A 190 0.25 0.24 34.16
CA PRO A 190 0.69 1.49 34.77
C PRO A 190 2.03 1.32 35.47
N THR A 191 2.94 2.28 35.28
CA THR A 191 4.24 2.32 35.98
C THR A 191 4.03 2.23 37.49
N GLY A 192 4.57 1.20 38.11
CA GLY A 192 4.42 0.95 39.56
C GLY A 192 3.68 -0.34 39.93
N THR A 193 3.14 -1.09 38.98
CA THR A 193 2.64 -2.45 39.25
C THR A 193 3.82 -3.40 39.41
N ALA A 194 3.82 -4.19 40.51
CA ALA A 194 4.84 -5.20 40.78
C ALA A 194 5.03 -6.16 39.57
N PRO A 195 6.25 -6.53 39.23
CA PRO A 195 6.50 -7.52 38.18
C PRO A 195 5.80 -8.84 38.54
N PHE A 196 5.25 -9.51 37.52
CA PHE A 196 4.76 -10.87 37.72
C PHE A 196 5.88 -11.73 38.29
N PRO A 197 5.62 -12.55 39.34
CA PRO A 197 6.62 -13.51 39.82
C PRO A 197 7.00 -14.42 38.63
N GLU A 198 8.28 -14.45 38.30
CA GLU A 198 8.80 -15.39 37.31
C GLU A 198 8.47 -16.80 37.80
N VAL A 199 7.67 -17.53 37.04
CA VAL A 199 7.40 -18.93 37.28
C VAL A 199 8.62 -19.74 36.80
N ASN A 200 9.71 -19.64 37.53
CA ASN A 200 10.81 -20.59 37.43
C ASN A 200 10.46 -21.81 38.28
N VAL A 201 9.61 -22.68 37.74
CA VAL A 201 9.47 -24.03 38.26
C VAL A 201 10.59 -24.87 37.68
N VAL A 202 11.76 -24.79 38.27
CA VAL A 202 12.76 -25.86 38.17
C VAL A 202 12.35 -26.90 39.19
N ALA A 203 11.67 -27.94 38.75
CA ALA A 203 11.45 -29.15 39.52
C ALA A 203 12.78 -29.90 39.67
N THR A 204 13.49 -29.65 40.76
CA THR A 204 14.57 -30.54 41.15
C THR A 204 13.96 -31.70 41.98
N HIS A 205 13.90 -32.86 41.32
CA HIS A 205 13.73 -34.13 42.01
C HIS A 205 14.99 -34.40 42.85
N GLY A 206 14.86 -34.34 44.18
CA GLY A 206 15.82 -34.90 45.13
C GLY A 206 15.18 -36.05 45.92
N PRO A 207 15.94 -37.08 46.33
CA PRO A 207 15.41 -38.40 46.67
C PRO A 207 14.84 -38.48 48.10
N VAL A 208 13.82 -39.35 48.20
CA VAL A 208 13.13 -39.79 49.41
C VAL A 208 14.12 -40.46 50.36
N GLU A 209 14.32 -39.93 51.56
CA GLU A 209 14.80 -40.70 52.73
C GLU A 209 13.67 -40.88 53.74
N ARG A 210 13.30 -42.17 53.88
CA ARG A 210 12.49 -42.69 54.97
C ARG A 210 13.28 -42.66 56.26
N ARG A 211 12.74 -42.07 57.34
CA ARG A 211 13.04 -42.54 58.72
C ARG A 211 11.77 -42.63 59.54
N GLN A 212 11.64 -43.83 60.09
CA GLN A 212 10.64 -44.31 61.01
C GLN A 212 10.91 -43.82 62.43
N ASN A 213 9.83 -43.88 63.26
CA ASN A 213 9.75 -44.10 64.68
C ASN A 213 10.00 -42.87 65.56
N ASN A 214 9.34 -42.66 66.66
CA ASN A 214 8.56 -43.49 67.58
C ASN A 214 7.86 -42.57 68.60
N GLN A 215 6.66 -43.00 68.95
CA GLN A 215 6.02 -42.98 70.27
C GLN A 215 6.37 -41.91 71.37
N GLY A 216 5.35 -41.39 71.95
CA GLY A 216 5.28 -41.22 73.33
C GLY A 216 4.42 -40.08 73.87
N HIS A 217 3.25 -40.48 74.30
CA HIS A 217 2.56 -40.14 75.57
C HIS A 217 2.52 -38.69 76.09
N ASN A 218 1.36 -38.15 76.16
CA ASN A 218 0.41 -38.17 77.26
C ASN A 218 0.39 -36.90 78.19
N TYR A 219 -0.82 -36.59 78.59
CA TYR A 219 -1.33 -35.81 79.78
C TYR A 219 -1.46 -34.26 79.54
N GLU A 220 -2.65 -33.88 79.51
CA GLU A 220 -3.68 -33.51 80.51
C GLU A 220 -3.66 -32.04 80.97
N ARG A 221 -4.87 -31.53 80.84
CA ARG A 221 -5.61 -30.65 81.78
C ARG A 221 -5.16 -29.22 82.06
N GLY A 222 -6.14 -28.41 81.88
CA GLY A 222 -6.53 -27.46 82.91
C GLY A 222 -6.86 -26.08 82.32
N HIS A 223 -8.08 -25.85 82.18
CA HIS A 223 -9.06 -25.13 82.94
C HIS A 223 -8.73 -23.65 83.24
N CYS A 224 -9.72 -22.90 82.97
CA CYS A 224 -10.33 -21.77 83.65
C CYS A 224 -10.06 -20.35 83.11
N ARG A 225 -11.19 -19.80 82.66
CA ARG A 225 -11.89 -18.56 83.16
C ARG A 225 -11.00 -17.32 83.25
N GLY A 226 -11.38 -16.21 82.77
CA GLY A 226 -12.59 -15.47 82.88
C GLY A 226 -12.29 -13.98 82.66
N LYS A 227 -13.30 -13.37 82.17
CA LYS A 227 -13.73 -12.00 82.47
C LYS A 227 -12.72 -10.83 82.47
N GLY A 228 -13.11 -9.90 81.70
CA GLY A 228 -12.81 -8.50 81.72
C GLY A 228 -13.28 -7.87 80.36
#